data_135814be7d57f44842335a65c223344e
#
_entry.id   135814be7d57f44842335a65c223344e
#
_cell.length_a   1.000
_cell.length_b   1.000
_cell.length_c   1.000
_cell.angle_alpha   90.00
_cell.angle_beta   90.00
_cell.angle_gamma   90.00
#
_symmetry.space_group_name_H-M   'P 1'
#
loop_
_entity.id
_entity.type
_entity.pdbx_description
1 polymer ?
#
loop_
_entity_poly.entity_id
_entity_poly.type
_entity_poly.pdbx_seq_one_letter_code
_entity_poly.pdbx_strand_id
1 'polypeptide(L)'
;MIRVAAKIAYQGKGFCGSQIQPGVRTVEESVLADLVKITERPRGWFRLRMAGRTDRGVNALGNVAVFNSEIDDPERLINALNNVSNDIFYRGFASVGEDFEPRHASSRTYRYILPADGQDILKVKECARLFEGEHDFKRFCKNDERSTTLTIRSVDVVVSGDLIMINFKADHFLWNMIRRMVSAISSAGTGRSSADEVQRALDGEEISFGLARPDALFFIGAEYDGIDFTDAKMPGKRTDGDIFRIAMENEFFRLLKR
;
A
#
# COMPACT_ATOMS: atom_id res chain seq x y z
N MET A 1 -10.13 -24.27 15.80
CA MET A 1 -10.30 -23.10 14.93
C MET A 1 -9.47 -21.97 15.49
N ILE A 2 -8.62 -21.38 14.69
CA ILE A 2 -7.80 -20.21 15.06
C ILE A 2 -8.17 -19.04 14.18
N ARG A 3 -7.84 -17.82 14.63
CA ARG A 3 -7.92 -16.61 13.83
C ARG A 3 -6.53 -16.10 13.54
N VAL A 4 -6.23 -15.86 12.28
CA VAL A 4 -4.89 -15.52 11.81
C VAL A 4 -4.92 -14.16 11.11
N ALA A 5 -3.95 -13.33 11.46
CA ALA A 5 -3.59 -12.13 10.71
C ALA A 5 -2.40 -12.47 9.80
N ALA A 6 -2.56 -12.35 8.50
CA ALA A 6 -1.51 -12.60 7.51
C ALA A 6 -1.08 -11.29 6.86
N LYS A 7 0.23 -10.98 6.88
CA LYS A 7 0.80 -9.92 6.03
C LYS A 7 0.84 -10.40 4.59
N ILE A 8 0.20 -9.67 3.69
CA ILE A 8 0.12 -10.03 2.27
C ILE A 8 0.77 -8.96 1.39
N ALA A 9 1.42 -9.43 0.32
CA ALA A 9 1.93 -8.57 -0.73
C ALA A 9 1.30 -8.94 -2.08
N TYR A 10 1.13 -7.94 -2.94
CA TYR A 10 0.58 -8.09 -4.29
C TYR A 10 0.95 -6.92 -5.20
N GLN A 11 1.01 -7.20 -6.50
CA GLN A 11 1.13 -6.17 -7.53
C GLN A 11 -0.26 -5.69 -7.94
N GLY A 12 -0.54 -4.39 -7.78
CA GLY A 12 -1.86 -3.81 -8.01
C GLY A 12 -2.36 -3.89 -9.45
N LYS A 13 -1.44 -4.00 -10.44
CA LYS A 13 -1.80 -4.09 -11.87
C LYS A 13 -2.70 -5.29 -12.20
N GLY A 14 -2.66 -6.36 -11.37
CA GLY A 14 -3.49 -7.55 -11.54
C GLY A 14 -4.91 -7.43 -10.97
N PHE A 15 -5.24 -6.30 -10.32
CA PHE A 15 -6.46 -6.15 -9.52
C PHE A 15 -7.21 -4.85 -9.79
N CYS A 16 -8.54 -4.92 -9.71
CA CYS A 16 -9.43 -3.77 -9.71
C CYS A 16 -9.62 -3.17 -8.30
N GLY A 17 -8.54 -3.11 -7.52
CA GLY A 17 -8.52 -2.71 -6.11
C GLY A 17 -8.58 -3.89 -5.15
N SER A 18 -8.54 -3.59 -3.85
CA SER A 18 -8.51 -4.64 -2.83
C SER A 18 -9.88 -5.18 -2.47
N GLN A 19 -10.90 -4.33 -2.42
CA GLN A 19 -12.25 -4.69 -1.95
C GLN A 19 -13.03 -5.45 -3.01
N ILE A 20 -13.80 -6.49 -2.60
CA ILE A 20 -14.69 -7.26 -3.46
C ILE A 20 -15.67 -6.35 -4.21
N GLN A 21 -15.75 -6.54 -5.53
CA GLN A 21 -16.67 -5.87 -6.44
C GLN A 21 -17.22 -6.89 -7.43
N PRO A 22 -18.49 -6.77 -7.84
CA PRO A 22 -19.09 -7.71 -8.79
C PRO A 22 -18.36 -7.71 -10.15
N GLY A 23 -18.09 -8.90 -10.68
CA GLY A 23 -17.60 -9.09 -12.05
C GLY A 23 -16.14 -8.70 -12.31
N VAL A 24 -15.38 -8.30 -11.30
CA VAL A 24 -13.97 -7.93 -11.45
C VAL A 24 -13.09 -8.62 -10.43
N ARG A 25 -11.83 -8.82 -10.79
CA ARG A 25 -10.84 -9.44 -9.92
C ARG A 25 -10.33 -8.46 -8.87
N THR A 26 -10.39 -8.85 -7.60
CA THR A 26 -9.93 -8.06 -6.47
C THR A 26 -8.99 -8.86 -5.56
N VAL A 27 -8.25 -8.18 -4.68
CA VAL A 27 -7.34 -8.85 -3.74
C VAL A 27 -8.11 -9.73 -2.75
N GLU A 28 -9.19 -9.22 -2.14
CA GLU A 28 -10.04 -9.99 -1.20
C GLU A 28 -10.61 -11.25 -1.86
N GLU A 29 -11.05 -11.14 -3.12
CA GLU A 29 -11.55 -12.27 -3.89
C GLU A 29 -10.48 -13.34 -4.09
N SER A 30 -9.23 -12.93 -4.39
CA SER A 30 -8.12 -13.85 -4.58
C SER A 30 -7.69 -14.51 -3.27
N VAL A 31 -7.66 -13.79 -2.15
CA VAL A 31 -7.40 -14.37 -0.81
C VAL A 31 -8.47 -15.40 -0.45
N LEU A 32 -9.75 -15.08 -0.69
CA LEU A 32 -10.85 -16.05 -0.45
C LEU A 32 -10.74 -17.29 -1.33
N ALA A 33 -10.35 -17.13 -2.60
CA ALA A 33 -10.14 -18.26 -3.49
C ALA A 33 -8.99 -19.16 -3.02
N ASP A 34 -7.88 -18.59 -2.56
CA ASP A 34 -6.77 -19.35 -1.99
C ASP A 34 -7.19 -20.13 -0.74
N LEU A 35 -7.93 -19.47 0.18
CA LEU A 35 -8.45 -20.10 1.41
C LEU A 35 -9.42 -21.25 1.12
N VAL A 36 -10.35 -21.06 0.20
CA VAL A 36 -11.29 -22.13 -0.24
C VAL A 36 -10.52 -23.31 -0.82
N LYS A 37 -9.49 -23.06 -1.63
CA LYS A 37 -8.71 -24.09 -2.29
C LYS A 37 -7.96 -25.01 -1.34
N ILE A 38 -7.52 -24.51 -0.18
CA ILE A 38 -6.77 -25.32 0.79
C ILE A 38 -7.64 -25.97 1.86
N THR A 39 -8.89 -25.54 2.06
CA THR A 39 -9.76 -26.00 3.17
C THR A 39 -11.11 -26.51 2.71
N GLU A 40 -11.53 -26.21 1.49
CA GLU A 40 -12.87 -26.52 0.93
C GLU A 40 -14.05 -25.88 1.70
N ARG A 41 -13.78 -24.95 2.64
CA ARG A 41 -14.82 -24.26 3.41
C ARG A 41 -15.50 -23.17 2.58
N PRO A 42 -16.79 -22.86 2.84
CA PRO A 42 -17.49 -21.80 2.14
C PRO A 42 -16.91 -20.42 2.53
N ARG A 43 -16.91 -19.47 1.58
CA ARG A 43 -16.29 -18.14 1.71
C ARG A 43 -16.65 -17.39 3.00
N GLY A 44 -17.94 -17.39 3.38
CA GLY A 44 -18.42 -16.69 4.58
C GLY A 44 -17.84 -17.22 5.89
N TRP A 45 -17.39 -18.48 5.89
CA TRP A 45 -16.82 -19.11 7.07
C TRP A 45 -15.49 -18.44 7.51
N PHE A 46 -14.70 -17.93 6.56
CA PHE A 46 -13.40 -17.30 6.85
C PHE A 46 -13.52 -15.97 7.59
N ARG A 47 -14.66 -15.27 7.51
CA ARG A 47 -14.84 -13.93 8.10
C ARG A 47 -13.68 -13.00 7.73
N LEU A 48 -13.26 -13.03 6.46
CA LEU A 48 -12.13 -12.26 5.95
C LEU A 48 -12.34 -10.75 6.18
N ARG A 49 -11.30 -10.09 6.70
CA ARG A 49 -11.21 -8.63 6.84
C ARG A 49 -9.83 -8.15 6.42
N MET A 50 -9.76 -6.95 5.87
CA MET A 50 -8.52 -6.31 5.43
C MET A 50 -8.21 -5.06 6.25
N ALA A 51 -6.91 -4.81 6.52
CA ALA A 51 -6.43 -3.62 7.25
C ALA A 51 -6.61 -2.33 6.47
N GLY A 52 -6.37 -2.36 5.17
CA GLY A 52 -6.44 -1.20 4.30
C GLY A 52 -7.08 -1.52 2.95
N ARG A 53 -7.86 -0.55 2.44
CA ARG A 53 -8.31 -0.57 1.06
C ARG A 53 -7.23 0.05 0.19
N THR A 54 -6.94 -0.59 -0.94
CA THR A 54 -6.07 -0.03 -1.98
C THR A 54 -6.88 0.13 -3.25
N ASP A 55 -6.66 1.25 -3.94
CA ASP A 55 -7.30 1.52 -5.22
C ASP A 55 -6.76 0.59 -6.33
N ARG A 56 -7.45 0.55 -7.45
CA ARG A 56 -6.99 -0.15 -8.65
C ARG A 56 -5.57 0.29 -9.01
N GLY A 57 -4.67 -0.68 -9.18
CA GLY A 57 -3.28 -0.46 -9.57
C GLY A 57 -2.30 -0.18 -8.41
N VAL A 58 -2.79 0.08 -7.19
CA VAL A 58 -1.94 0.30 -6.02
C VAL A 58 -1.36 -1.02 -5.53
N ASN A 59 -0.04 -1.04 -5.31
CA ASN A 59 0.69 -2.20 -4.82
C ASN A 59 0.63 -2.30 -3.29
N ALA A 60 0.89 -3.48 -2.75
CA ALA A 60 1.12 -3.66 -1.32
C ALA A 60 2.28 -4.62 -1.06
N LEU A 61 3.02 -4.35 0.01
CA LEU A 61 4.05 -5.23 0.57
C LEU A 61 3.67 -5.76 1.96
N GLY A 62 2.69 -5.16 2.62
CA GLY A 62 2.33 -5.52 3.98
C GLY A 62 0.88 -5.13 4.34
N ASN A 63 -0.08 -5.31 3.41
CA ASN A 63 -1.48 -5.25 3.81
C ASN A 63 -1.79 -6.45 4.72
N VAL A 64 -2.73 -6.32 5.64
CA VAL A 64 -3.05 -7.40 6.57
C VAL A 64 -4.44 -7.96 6.25
N ALA A 65 -4.48 -9.27 6.00
CA ALA A 65 -5.70 -10.06 5.83
C ALA A 65 -5.94 -10.89 7.09
N VAL A 66 -7.11 -10.76 7.72
CA VAL A 66 -7.48 -11.50 8.93
C VAL A 66 -8.61 -12.45 8.61
N PHE A 67 -8.42 -13.72 8.95
CA PHE A 67 -9.40 -14.76 8.63
C PHE A 67 -9.36 -15.94 9.62
N ASN A 68 -10.42 -16.73 9.65
CA ASN A 68 -10.49 -17.98 10.43
C ASN A 68 -9.79 -19.11 9.69
N SER A 69 -9.20 -20.06 10.42
CA SER A 69 -8.60 -21.29 9.87
C SER A 69 -8.90 -22.51 10.76
N GLU A 70 -9.04 -23.68 10.12
CA GLU A 70 -9.04 -24.99 10.79
C GLU A 70 -7.64 -25.55 10.93
N ILE A 71 -6.72 -25.09 10.07
CA ILE A 71 -5.29 -25.43 10.20
C ILE A 71 -4.79 -24.62 11.39
N ASP A 72 -4.49 -25.30 12.47
CA ASP A 72 -4.12 -24.74 13.78
C ASP A 72 -2.65 -24.31 13.87
N ASP A 73 -1.82 -24.76 12.94
CA ASP A 73 -0.45 -24.31 12.74
C ASP A 73 -0.41 -23.15 11.71
N PRO A 74 -0.17 -21.91 12.14
CA PRO A 74 -0.16 -20.76 11.24
C PRO A 74 0.98 -20.81 10.20
N GLU A 75 2.14 -21.38 10.52
CA GLU A 75 3.24 -21.50 9.56
C GLU A 75 2.87 -22.48 8.44
N ARG A 76 2.32 -23.64 8.80
CA ARG A 76 1.81 -24.62 7.82
C ARG A 76 0.71 -24.03 6.94
N LEU A 77 -0.20 -23.25 7.52
CA LEU A 77 -1.27 -22.55 6.82
C LEU A 77 -0.69 -21.58 5.77
N ILE A 78 0.24 -20.73 6.17
CA ILE A 78 0.85 -19.73 5.30
C ILE A 78 1.65 -20.38 4.16
N ASN A 79 2.37 -21.46 4.46
CA ASN A 79 3.07 -22.23 3.45
C ASN A 79 2.11 -22.86 2.43
N ALA A 80 0.97 -23.42 2.89
CA ALA A 80 -0.07 -23.95 2.00
C ALA A 80 -0.66 -22.84 1.10
N LEU A 81 -0.97 -21.67 1.66
CA LEU A 81 -1.45 -20.50 0.91
C LEU A 81 -0.45 -20.03 -0.14
N ASN A 82 0.84 -19.93 0.22
CA ASN A 82 1.89 -19.55 -0.73
C ASN A 82 2.08 -20.57 -1.88
N ASN A 83 1.78 -21.85 -1.64
CA ASN A 83 1.87 -22.88 -2.67
C ASN A 83 0.71 -22.85 -3.66
N VAL A 84 -0.48 -22.41 -3.25
CA VAL A 84 -1.67 -22.39 -4.11
C VAL A 84 -1.93 -21.03 -4.77
N SER A 85 -1.39 -19.96 -4.17
CA SER A 85 -1.60 -18.60 -4.65
C SER A 85 -0.71 -18.27 -5.85
N ASN A 86 -1.28 -17.59 -6.83
CA ASN A 86 -0.53 -17.12 -8.00
C ASN A 86 -0.08 -15.66 -7.88
N ASP A 87 -0.84 -14.83 -7.16
CA ASP A 87 -0.67 -13.37 -7.20
C ASP A 87 -0.60 -12.72 -5.82
N ILE A 88 -0.95 -13.49 -4.77
CA ILE A 88 -0.79 -13.07 -3.39
C ILE A 88 0.44 -13.74 -2.79
N PHE A 89 1.27 -12.97 -2.13
CA PHE A 89 2.40 -13.45 -1.34
C PHE A 89 2.07 -13.27 0.14
N TYR A 90 1.95 -14.37 0.87
CA TYR A 90 1.73 -14.36 2.30
C TYR A 90 3.08 -14.29 3.01
N ARG A 91 3.48 -13.07 3.45
CA ARG A 91 4.83 -12.74 3.90
C ARG A 91 5.08 -12.92 5.39
N GLY A 92 4.04 -13.02 6.18
CA GLY A 92 4.14 -13.17 7.61
C GLY A 92 2.78 -13.44 8.23
N PHE A 93 2.77 -13.84 9.48
CA PHE A 93 1.55 -14.20 10.19
C PHE A 93 1.65 -13.92 11.69
N ALA A 94 0.50 -13.75 12.31
CA ALA A 94 0.30 -13.72 13.74
C ALA A 94 -1.01 -14.42 14.10
N SER A 95 -1.05 -15.15 15.23
CA SER A 95 -2.31 -15.58 15.82
C SER A 95 -2.95 -14.40 16.54
N VAL A 96 -4.25 -14.19 16.33
CA VAL A 96 -4.97 -13.06 16.92
C VAL A 96 -6.27 -13.50 17.59
N GLY A 97 -6.78 -12.68 18.51
CA GLY A 97 -8.08 -12.91 19.13
C GLY A 97 -9.23 -12.78 18.16
N GLU A 98 -10.42 -13.30 18.55
CA GLU A 98 -11.63 -13.23 17.72
C GLU A 98 -12.07 -11.81 17.42
N ASP A 99 -11.86 -10.88 18.36
CA ASP A 99 -12.26 -9.47 18.27
C ASP A 99 -11.21 -8.59 17.57
N PHE A 100 -10.11 -9.18 17.09
CA PHE A 100 -9.07 -8.42 16.41
C PHE A 100 -9.62 -7.78 15.12
N GLU A 101 -9.59 -6.44 15.07
CA GLU A 101 -10.04 -5.66 13.92
C GLU A 101 -8.82 -5.06 13.18
N PRO A 102 -8.49 -5.56 11.97
CA PRO A 102 -7.29 -5.11 11.26
C PRO A 102 -7.33 -3.63 10.84
N ARG A 103 -8.49 -2.99 10.90
CA ARG A 103 -8.62 -1.54 10.62
C ARG A 103 -8.15 -0.67 11.79
N HIS A 104 -7.98 -1.21 12.99
CA HIS A 104 -7.50 -0.50 14.17
C HIS A 104 -5.96 -0.56 14.30
N ALA A 105 -5.25 -0.44 13.16
CA ALA A 105 -3.80 -0.34 13.18
C ALA A 105 -3.34 0.95 13.87
N SER A 106 -2.29 0.88 14.68
CA SER A 106 -1.68 2.04 15.36
C SER A 106 -0.96 2.96 14.39
N SER A 107 -0.48 2.43 13.27
CA SER A 107 0.03 3.24 12.16
C SER A 107 -0.02 2.49 10.83
N ARG A 108 0.04 3.27 9.74
CA ARG A 108 0.19 2.79 8.36
C ARG A 108 1.31 3.53 7.69
N THR A 109 2.12 2.78 6.94
CA THR A 109 3.20 3.33 6.11
C THR A 109 2.91 3.07 4.65
N TYR A 110 3.00 4.13 3.86
CA TYR A 110 2.95 4.06 2.40
C TYR A 110 4.25 4.62 1.82
N ARG A 111 4.64 4.09 0.66
CA ARG A 111 5.74 4.62 -0.14
C ARG A 111 5.25 4.96 -1.53
N TYR A 112 5.63 6.12 -2.02
CA TYR A 112 5.46 6.47 -3.42
C TYR A 112 6.84 6.60 -4.08
N ILE A 113 6.95 6.12 -5.33
CA ILE A 113 8.19 6.16 -6.10
C ILE A 113 8.02 7.13 -7.26
N LEU A 114 8.87 8.16 -7.32
CA LEU A 114 8.95 9.11 -8.42
C LEU A 114 10.28 8.95 -9.17
N PRO A 115 10.35 9.20 -10.50
CA PRO A 115 11.61 9.39 -11.17
C PRO A 115 12.29 10.66 -10.65
N ALA A 116 13.61 10.64 -10.48
CA ALA A 116 14.39 11.81 -10.06
C ALA A 116 14.64 12.79 -11.21
N ASP A 117 14.57 12.31 -12.46
CA ASP A 117 14.75 13.14 -13.65
C ASP A 117 13.73 14.29 -13.70
N GLY A 118 14.24 15.51 -13.92
CA GLY A 118 13.43 16.72 -13.94
C GLY A 118 12.91 17.21 -12.57
N GLN A 119 13.35 16.61 -11.46
CA GLN A 119 12.94 17.00 -10.10
C GLN A 119 14.06 17.76 -9.37
N ASP A 120 13.74 18.93 -8.82
CA ASP A 120 14.56 19.61 -7.83
C ASP A 120 14.33 18.96 -6.46
N ILE A 121 15.32 18.21 -5.99
CA ILE A 121 15.25 17.43 -4.75
C ILE A 121 15.05 18.32 -3.51
N LEU A 122 15.58 19.53 -3.50
CA LEU A 122 15.39 20.46 -2.39
C LEU A 122 13.94 20.90 -2.29
N LYS A 123 13.33 21.27 -3.42
CA LYS A 123 11.90 21.63 -3.50
C LYS A 123 10.99 20.44 -3.15
N VAL A 124 11.34 19.22 -3.62
CA VAL A 124 10.61 18.01 -3.24
C VAL A 124 10.60 17.81 -1.73
N LYS A 125 11.78 17.93 -1.07
CA LYS A 125 11.90 17.78 0.38
C LYS A 125 11.19 18.88 1.15
N GLU A 126 11.32 20.14 0.71
CA GLU A 126 10.63 21.28 1.29
C GLU A 126 9.12 21.09 1.24
N CYS A 127 8.58 20.81 0.07
CA CYS A 127 7.14 20.60 -0.12
C CYS A 127 6.62 19.39 0.66
N ALA A 128 7.38 18.29 0.71
CA ALA A 128 7.00 17.08 1.43
C ALA A 128 6.80 17.33 2.94
N ARG A 129 7.66 18.15 3.56
CA ARG A 129 7.57 18.51 4.97
C ARG A 129 6.33 19.30 5.34
N LEU A 130 5.75 20.05 4.40
CA LEU A 130 4.52 20.82 4.66
C LEU A 130 3.33 19.94 5.06
N PHE A 131 3.36 18.66 4.69
CA PHE A 131 2.29 17.73 5.02
C PHE A 131 2.43 17.07 6.40
N GLU A 132 3.57 17.26 7.10
CA GLU A 132 3.74 16.73 8.46
C GLU A 132 2.93 17.52 9.47
N GLY A 133 2.42 16.83 10.50
CA GLY A 133 1.59 17.45 11.52
C GLY A 133 0.08 17.31 11.24
N GLU A 134 -0.69 18.07 12.03
CA GLU A 134 -2.16 18.10 11.91
C GLU A 134 -2.59 19.16 10.89
N HIS A 135 -3.36 18.73 9.88
CA HIS A 135 -3.92 19.60 8.84
C HIS A 135 -5.32 19.15 8.44
N ASP A 136 -6.09 20.06 7.86
CA ASP A 136 -7.31 19.73 7.11
C ASP A 136 -6.93 19.35 5.67
N PHE A 137 -6.94 18.07 5.36
CA PHE A 137 -6.63 17.51 4.04
C PHE A 137 -7.78 17.54 3.05
N LYS A 138 -8.79 18.37 3.25
CA LYS A 138 -9.97 18.47 2.37
C LYS A 138 -9.60 18.68 0.90
N ARG A 139 -8.55 19.44 0.61
CA ARG A 139 -8.05 19.68 -0.77
C ARG A 139 -7.21 18.53 -1.33
N PHE A 140 -6.70 17.68 -0.44
CA PHE A 140 -5.83 16.54 -0.77
C PHE A 140 -6.51 15.18 -0.65
N CYS A 141 -7.83 15.11 -0.55
CA CYS A 141 -8.56 13.85 -0.54
C CYS A 141 -9.79 13.91 -1.45
N LYS A 142 -10.37 12.74 -1.73
CA LYS A 142 -11.74 12.65 -2.21
C LYS A 142 -12.63 12.59 -0.96
N ASN A 143 -13.40 13.65 -0.73
CA ASN A 143 -14.27 13.73 0.44
C ASN A 143 -15.38 12.68 0.37
N ASP A 144 -15.55 11.93 1.46
CA ASP A 144 -16.58 10.91 1.66
C ASP A 144 -17.45 11.19 2.90
N GLU A 145 -17.64 12.47 3.25
CA GLU A 145 -18.44 12.95 4.39
C GLU A 145 -17.78 12.75 5.77
N ARG A 146 -16.52 12.32 5.82
CA ARG A 146 -15.78 12.17 7.08
C ARG A 146 -14.99 13.43 7.40
N SER A 147 -14.51 13.50 8.66
CA SER A 147 -13.50 14.51 9.02
C SER A 147 -12.29 14.38 8.10
N THR A 148 -11.86 15.50 7.55
CA THR A 148 -10.66 15.60 6.70
C THR A 148 -9.44 16.07 7.49
N THR A 149 -9.60 16.39 8.78
CA THR A 149 -8.51 16.73 9.69
C THR A 149 -7.88 15.46 10.24
N LEU A 150 -6.58 15.32 10.03
CA LEU A 150 -5.77 14.21 10.57
C LEU A 150 -4.31 14.62 10.72
N THR A 151 -3.53 13.80 11.44
CA THR A 151 -2.11 14.02 11.66
C THR A 151 -1.28 13.06 10.82
N ILE A 152 -0.38 13.59 9.99
CA ILE A 152 0.71 12.82 9.36
C ILE A 152 1.90 12.86 10.30
N ARG A 153 2.37 11.68 10.73
CA ARG A 153 3.47 11.54 11.71
C ARG A 153 4.83 11.85 11.08
N SER A 154 5.04 11.45 9.82
CA SER A 154 6.26 11.77 9.06
C SER A 154 6.06 11.67 7.55
N VAL A 155 6.86 12.44 6.81
CA VAL A 155 7.01 12.37 5.34
C VAL A 155 8.50 12.36 4.99
N ASP A 156 9.08 11.17 4.83
CA ASP A 156 10.50 11.00 4.58
C ASP A 156 10.79 10.90 3.08
N VAL A 157 11.77 11.67 2.60
CA VAL A 157 12.22 11.68 1.19
C VAL A 157 13.62 11.10 1.10
N VAL A 158 13.75 9.96 0.42
CA VAL A 158 15.01 9.26 0.17
C VAL A 158 15.28 9.22 -1.33
N VAL A 159 16.47 9.60 -1.76
CA VAL A 159 16.94 9.50 -3.16
C VAL A 159 17.84 8.29 -3.30
N SER A 160 17.57 7.44 -4.28
CA SER A 160 18.39 6.26 -4.58
C SER A 160 18.51 6.10 -6.10
N GLY A 161 19.67 6.43 -6.65
CA GLY A 161 19.87 6.47 -8.08
C GLY A 161 18.89 7.41 -8.77
N ASP A 162 18.22 6.91 -9.78
CA ASP A 162 17.25 7.67 -10.59
C ASP A 162 15.82 7.72 -9.96
N LEU A 163 15.68 7.33 -8.70
CA LEU A 163 14.40 7.26 -8.02
C LEU A 163 14.36 8.11 -6.74
N ILE A 164 13.23 8.75 -6.52
CA ILE A 164 12.85 9.42 -5.27
C ILE A 164 11.80 8.56 -4.60
N MET A 165 12.06 8.12 -3.38
CA MET A 165 11.11 7.39 -2.54
C MET A 165 10.57 8.34 -1.49
N ILE A 166 9.24 8.52 -1.44
CA ILE A 166 8.54 9.34 -0.44
C ILE A 166 7.75 8.41 0.44
N ASN A 167 8.10 8.33 1.72
CA ASN A 167 7.41 7.53 2.72
C ASN A 167 6.48 8.41 3.54
N PHE A 168 5.24 7.97 3.71
CA PHE A 168 4.22 8.64 4.51
C PHE A 168 3.82 7.72 5.66
N LYS A 169 3.85 8.21 6.91
CA LYS A 169 3.38 7.47 8.09
C LYS A 169 2.29 8.26 8.81
N ALA A 170 1.13 7.62 9.04
CA ALA A 170 0.01 8.16 9.78
C ALA A 170 -0.86 7.03 10.34
N ASP A 171 -1.82 7.35 11.21
CA ASP A 171 -2.76 6.37 11.77
C ASP A 171 -3.71 5.86 10.68
N HIS A 172 -4.15 6.77 9.82
CA HIS A 172 -4.96 6.44 8.63
C HIS A 172 -4.74 7.48 7.53
N PHE A 173 -5.21 7.15 6.33
CA PHE A 173 -5.20 8.06 5.17
C PHE A 173 -6.60 8.09 4.54
N LEU A 174 -6.95 9.24 3.99
CA LEU A 174 -8.21 9.45 3.28
C LEU A 174 -8.11 8.98 1.82
N TRP A 175 -9.25 8.81 1.17
CA TRP A 175 -9.29 8.34 -0.20
C TRP A 175 -8.53 9.27 -1.15
N ASN A 176 -7.63 8.71 -1.94
CA ASN A 176 -6.72 9.39 -2.87
C ASN A 176 -5.72 10.36 -2.22
N MET A 177 -5.65 10.46 -0.89
CA MET A 177 -4.89 11.47 -0.18
C MET A 177 -3.41 11.48 -0.57
N ILE A 178 -2.72 10.36 -0.41
CA ILE A 178 -1.27 10.25 -0.71
C ILE A 178 -1.01 10.61 -2.17
N ARG A 179 -1.82 10.13 -3.10
CA ARG A 179 -1.66 10.41 -4.53
C ARG A 179 -1.85 11.89 -4.88
N ARG A 180 -2.72 12.62 -4.18
CA ARG A 180 -2.89 14.07 -4.34
C ARG A 180 -1.72 14.84 -3.73
N MET A 181 -1.25 14.46 -2.54
CA MET A 181 -0.05 15.04 -1.93
C MET A 181 1.18 14.84 -2.81
N VAL A 182 1.41 13.64 -3.33
CA VAL A 182 2.53 13.36 -4.24
C VAL A 182 2.42 14.17 -5.53
N SER A 183 1.21 14.37 -6.05
CA SER A 183 1.02 15.22 -7.24
C SER A 183 1.46 16.66 -6.97
N ALA A 184 1.16 17.22 -5.78
CA ALA A 184 1.62 18.53 -5.35
C ALA A 184 3.15 18.56 -5.16
N ILE A 185 3.73 17.58 -4.46
CA ILE A 185 5.17 17.46 -4.25
C ILE A 185 5.93 17.39 -5.59
N SER A 186 5.47 16.55 -6.51
CA SER A 186 6.08 16.43 -7.84
C SER A 186 5.92 17.70 -8.68
N SER A 187 4.79 18.40 -8.55
CA SER A 187 4.56 19.68 -9.22
C SER A 187 5.53 20.75 -8.70
N ALA A 188 5.75 20.81 -7.40
CA ALA A 188 6.74 21.72 -6.80
C ALA A 188 8.18 21.35 -7.23
N GLY A 189 8.53 20.08 -7.21
CA GLY A 189 9.84 19.59 -7.63
C GLY A 189 10.17 19.89 -9.09
N THR A 190 9.16 19.88 -9.98
CA THR A 190 9.33 20.24 -11.40
C THR A 190 9.19 21.75 -11.66
N GLY A 191 8.93 22.56 -10.63
CA GLY A 191 8.74 24.00 -10.75
C GLY A 191 7.41 24.43 -11.39
N ARG A 192 6.44 23.51 -11.53
CA ARG A 192 5.08 23.83 -12.03
C ARG A 192 4.19 24.46 -10.96
N SER A 193 4.55 24.30 -9.70
CA SER A 193 3.95 24.98 -8.55
C SER A 193 5.02 25.32 -7.53
N SER A 194 4.64 26.06 -6.49
CA SER A 194 5.53 26.44 -5.39
C SER A 194 5.11 25.77 -4.06
N ALA A 195 6.01 25.74 -3.07
CA ALA A 195 5.70 25.33 -1.70
C ALA A 195 4.60 26.24 -1.09
N ASP A 196 4.61 27.55 -1.40
CA ASP A 196 3.58 28.50 -0.95
C ASP A 196 2.19 28.16 -1.48
N GLU A 197 2.07 27.69 -2.75
CA GLU A 197 0.78 27.26 -3.31
C GLU A 197 0.28 26.00 -2.58
N VAL A 198 1.19 25.07 -2.23
CA VAL A 198 0.83 23.89 -1.47
C VAL A 198 0.38 24.26 -0.05
N GLN A 199 1.06 25.21 0.59
CA GLN A 199 0.66 25.72 1.91
C GLN A 199 -0.71 26.38 1.85
N ARG A 200 -0.98 27.25 0.88
CA ARG A 200 -2.29 27.87 0.69
C ARG A 200 -3.41 26.84 0.49
N ALA A 201 -3.12 25.75 -0.22
CA ALA A 201 -4.07 24.65 -0.37
C ALA A 201 -4.34 23.94 0.95
N LEU A 202 -3.32 23.73 1.81
CA LEU A 202 -3.47 23.21 3.18
C LEU A 202 -4.29 24.17 4.04
N ASP A 203 -4.13 25.48 3.86
CA ASP A 203 -4.91 26.54 4.52
C ASP A 203 -6.34 26.69 3.97
N GLY A 204 -6.72 25.83 3.00
CA GLY A 204 -8.08 25.70 2.48
C GLY A 204 -8.36 26.35 1.14
N GLU A 205 -7.38 27.04 0.51
CA GLU A 205 -7.55 27.62 -0.83
C GLU A 205 -7.84 26.55 -1.89
N GLU A 206 -8.68 26.87 -2.85
CA GLU A 206 -9.11 25.91 -3.87
C GLU A 206 -8.07 25.75 -5.00
N ILE A 207 -6.97 25.09 -4.67
CA ILE A 207 -5.90 24.75 -5.59
C ILE A 207 -5.88 23.25 -5.83
N SER A 208 -5.77 22.81 -7.09
CA SER A 208 -5.70 21.40 -7.48
C SER A 208 -4.38 21.10 -8.18
N PHE A 209 -3.67 20.10 -7.68
CA PHE A 209 -2.41 19.61 -8.25
C PHE A 209 -2.59 18.32 -9.08
N GLY A 210 -3.84 17.84 -9.22
CA GLY A 210 -4.15 16.60 -9.92
C GLY A 210 -4.02 15.34 -9.05
N LEU A 211 -3.78 14.20 -9.70
CA LEU A 211 -3.76 12.89 -9.06
C LEU A 211 -2.61 12.05 -9.62
N ALA A 212 -1.65 11.70 -8.78
CA ALA A 212 -0.51 10.87 -9.17
C ALA A 212 -0.93 9.42 -9.50
N ARG A 213 -0.12 8.71 -10.30
CA ARG A 213 -0.39 7.35 -10.79
C ARG A 213 -0.52 6.37 -9.61
N PRO A 214 -1.43 5.38 -9.68
CA PRO A 214 -1.61 4.41 -8.60
C PRO A 214 -0.50 3.35 -8.53
N ASP A 215 0.09 2.98 -9.67
CA ASP A 215 1.06 1.90 -9.81
C ASP A 215 2.44 2.18 -9.20
N ALA A 216 2.73 3.44 -8.89
CA ALA A 216 3.92 3.86 -8.14
C ALA A 216 3.68 3.97 -6.62
N LEU A 217 2.45 3.72 -6.15
CA LEU A 217 2.09 3.72 -4.72
C LEU A 217 2.14 2.30 -4.15
N PHE A 218 2.78 2.16 -2.99
CA PHE A 218 2.94 0.90 -2.26
C PHE A 218 2.43 1.06 -0.84
N PHE A 219 1.49 0.23 -0.43
CA PHE A 219 1.16 0.04 0.97
C PHE A 219 2.25 -0.83 1.61
N ILE A 220 3.15 -0.24 2.39
CA ILE A 220 4.31 -0.90 2.97
C ILE A 220 3.89 -1.78 4.14
N GLY A 221 2.99 -1.30 5.01
CA GLY A 221 2.50 -2.07 6.13
C GLY A 221 1.64 -1.29 7.10
N ALA A 222 0.98 -2.06 7.96
CA ALA A 222 0.25 -1.60 9.12
C ALA A 222 0.90 -2.17 10.39
N GLU A 223 1.01 -1.36 11.42
CA GLU A 223 1.53 -1.72 12.74
C GLU A 223 0.37 -1.86 13.73
N TYR A 224 0.50 -2.77 14.69
CA TYR A 224 -0.50 -3.03 15.72
C TYR A 224 0.19 -3.19 17.07
N ASP A 225 -0.31 -2.54 18.09
CA ASP A 225 0.22 -2.63 19.42
C ASP A 225 0.03 -4.05 19.99
N GLY A 226 1.11 -4.65 20.46
CA GLY A 226 1.08 -6.00 21.06
C GLY A 226 0.91 -7.15 20.07
N ILE A 227 1.02 -6.92 18.75
CA ILE A 227 0.98 -7.97 17.74
C ILE A 227 2.30 -8.05 17.00
N ASP A 228 3.04 -9.13 17.25
CA ASP A 228 4.28 -9.45 16.55
C ASP A 228 4.02 -10.47 15.43
N PHE A 229 4.42 -10.12 14.23
CA PHE A 229 4.29 -10.99 13.08
C PHE A 229 5.56 -11.81 12.88
N THR A 230 5.40 -13.12 12.76
CA THR A 230 6.46 -14.03 12.32
C THR A 230 6.58 -13.95 10.80
N ASP A 231 7.78 -13.75 10.28
CA ASP A 231 8.03 -13.73 8.84
C ASP A 231 7.90 -15.12 8.24
N ALA A 232 7.25 -15.22 7.09
CA ALA A 232 7.11 -16.45 6.34
C ALA A 232 8.23 -16.60 5.31
N LYS A 233 8.62 -17.86 5.02
CA LYS A 233 9.52 -18.15 3.89
C LYS A 233 8.83 -17.82 2.58
N MET A 234 9.47 -16.96 1.79
CA MET A 234 8.95 -16.63 0.46
C MET A 234 9.28 -17.73 -0.56
N PRO A 235 8.39 -18.02 -1.52
CA PRO A 235 8.67 -18.99 -2.58
C PRO A 235 9.73 -18.48 -3.54
N GLY A 236 11.01 -18.82 -3.32
CA GLY A 236 12.18 -18.30 -4.02
C GLY A 236 12.07 -18.42 -5.55
N LYS A 237 11.74 -19.61 -6.06
CA LYS A 237 11.64 -19.85 -7.52
C LYS A 237 10.68 -18.89 -8.24
N ARG A 238 9.59 -18.49 -7.58
CA ARG A 238 8.61 -17.54 -8.15
C ARG A 238 9.15 -16.11 -8.15
N THR A 239 9.75 -15.68 -7.05
CA THR A 239 10.32 -14.33 -6.93
C THR A 239 11.56 -14.14 -7.79
N ASP A 240 12.45 -15.13 -7.86
CA ASP A 240 13.69 -15.04 -8.63
C ASP A 240 13.44 -14.94 -10.14
N GLY A 241 12.45 -15.69 -10.66
CA GLY A 241 12.04 -15.61 -12.06
C GLY A 241 11.49 -14.24 -12.44
N ASP A 242 10.67 -13.63 -11.56
CA ASP A 242 10.13 -12.28 -11.78
C ASP A 242 11.21 -11.21 -11.68
N ILE A 243 12.16 -11.31 -10.74
CA ILE A 243 13.29 -10.40 -10.61
C ILE A 243 14.15 -10.43 -11.88
N PHE A 244 14.48 -11.62 -12.37
CA PHE A 244 15.27 -11.76 -13.60
C PHE A 244 14.56 -11.14 -14.80
N ARG A 245 13.27 -11.42 -15.00
CA ARG A 245 12.50 -10.86 -16.11
C ARG A 245 12.46 -9.33 -16.07
N ILE A 246 12.20 -8.73 -14.89
CA ILE A 246 12.19 -7.28 -14.71
C ILE A 246 13.56 -6.67 -14.98
N ALA A 247 14.63 -7.33 -14.52
CA ALA A 247 16.01 -6.88 -14.79
C ALA A 247 16.32 -6.84 -16.30
N MET A 248 15.88 -7.87 -17.04
CA MET A 248 16.04 -7.91 -18.50
C MET A 248 15.23 -6.81 -19.21
N GLU A 249 13.99 -6.57 -18.80
CA GLU A 249 13.15 -5.49 -19.33
C GLU A 249 13.79 -4.12 -19.08
N ASN A 250 14.30 -3.88 -17.86
CA ASN A 250 14.98 -2.64 -17.51
C ASN A 250 16.24 -2.42 -18.36
N GLU A 251 17.06 -3.47 -18.57
CA GLU A 251 18.28 -3.36 -19.40
C GLU A 251 17.93 -3.07 -20.87
N PHE A 252 16.86 -3.67 -21.40
CA PHE A 252 16.37 -3.35 -22.75
C PHE A 252 16.07 -1.85 -22.89
N PHE A 253 15.29 -1.27 -21.98
CA PHE A 253 14.95 0.16 -22.03
C PHE A 253 16.16 1.07 -21.78
N ARG A 254 17.13 0.63 -20.95
CA ARG A 254 18.39 1.34 -20.74
C ARG A 254 19.24 1.42 -22.02
N LEU A 255 19.28 0.34 -22.80
CA LEU A 255 19.98 0.28 -24.06
C LEU A 255 19.31 1.13 -25.15
N LEU A 256 17.98 1.28 -25.14
CA LEU A 256 17.25 2.13 -26.09
C LEU A 256 17.52 3.64 -25.91
N LYS A 257 17.97 4.06 -24.73
CA LYS A 257 18.28 5.48 -24.43
C LYS A 257 19.71 5.89 -24.77
N ARG A 258 20.56 4.94 -25.23
CA ARG A 258 21.93 5.16 -25.71
C ARG A 258 21.94 5.39 -27.21
#